data_512edc37d7ecfcee772dee0ed6c204d5
#
_entry.id   512edc37d7ecfcee772dee0ed6c204d5
#
_cell.length_a   1.000
_cell.length_b   1.000
_cell.length_c   1.000
_cell.angle_alpha   90.00
_cell.angle_beta   90.00
_cell.angle_gamma   90.00
#
_symmetry.space_group_name_H-M   'P 1'
#
loop_
_entity.id
_entity.type
_entity.pdbx_description
1 polymer ?
#
loop_
_entity_poly.entity_id
_entity_poly.type
_entity_poly.pdbx_seq_one_letter_code
_entity_poly.pdbx_strand_id
1 'polypeptide(L)'
;MKIGIPKEIKAQENRVGVTPSGVIELVKHKHEVYVKKNAGLGSGFTDDDYKKAGAIILDNPAEIWTKEMIIKVKEPLESEYKFFYEGQIIFT
;
A
#
# COMPACT_ATOMS: atom_id res chain seq x y z
N MET A 1 14.11 -1.20 1.87
CA MET A 1 13.00 -1.02 2.84
C MET A 1 11.76 -1.72 2.31
N LYS A 2 10.99 -2.34 3.18
CA LYS A 2 9.72 -2.98 2.80
C LYS A 2 8.59 -1.98 3.00
N ILE A 3 7.88 -1.69 1.92
CA ILE A 3 6.83 -0.68 1.88
C ILE A 3 5.49 -1.37 1.64
N GLY A 4 4.50 -1.07 2.47
CA GLY A 4 3.15 -1.59 2.34
C GLY A 4 2.18 -0.51 1.87
N ILE A 5 1.32 -0.88 0.91
CA ILE A 5 0.31 0.02 0.37
C ILE A 5 -1.05 -0.62 0.63
N PRO A 6 -1.76 -0.20 1.68
CA PRO A 6 -3.06 -0.77 2.00
C PRO A 6 -4.15 -0.27 1.07
N LYS A 7 -5.25 -0.99 1.04
CA LYS A 7 -6.47 -0.50 0.39
C LYS A 7 -7.09 0.55 1.30
N GLU A 8 -7.47 1.69 0.71
CA GLU A 8 -8.15 2.73 1.48
C GLU A 8 -9.54 2.25 1.88
N ILE A 9 -9.88 2.44 3.15
CA ILE A 9 -11.15 1.97 3.71
C ILE A 9 -12.07 3.11 4.14
N LYS A 10 -11.60 4.35 4.08
CA LYS A 10 -12.43 5.52 4.39
C LYS A 10 -13.51 5.67 3.33
N ALA A 11 -14.74 5.99 3.76
CA ALA A 11 -15.88 6.13 2.84
C ALA A 11 -15.57 7.11 1.70
N GLN A 12 -15.93 6.71 0.48
CA GLN A 12 -15.77 7.50 -0.74
C GLN A 12 -14.30 7.79 -1.13
N GLU A 13 -13.32 7.15 -0.51
CA GLU A 13 -11.94 7.29 -0.94
C GLU A 13 -11.61 6.22 -1.98
N ASN A 14 -11.36 6.65 -3.21
CA ASN A 14 -11.04 5.78 -4.34
C ASN A 14 -9.58 5.84 -4.77
N ARG A 15 -8.81 6.78 -4.21
CA ARG A 15 -7.39 6.91 -4.53
C ARG A 15 -6.58 5.85 -3.80
N VAL A 16 -5.39 5.61 -4.29
CA VAL A 16 -4.42 4.68 -3.70
C VAL A 16 -3.14 5.43 -3.39
N GLY A 17 -2.40 5.00 -2.36
CA GLY A 17 -1.22 5.70 -1.89
C GLY A 17 -0.09 5.81 -2.92
N VAL A 18 0.08 4.78 -3.75
CA VAL A 18 1.12 4.74 -4.79
C VAL A 18 0.53 4.15 -6.06
N THR A 19 0.78 4.79 -7.20
CA THR A 19 0.39 4.27 -8.52
C THR A 19 1.39 3.21 -8.99
N PRO A 20 1.04 2.41 -10.03
CA PRO A 20 2.03 1.50 -10.63
C PRO A 20 3.31 2.21 -11.08
N SER A 21 3.20 3.43 -11.63
CA SER A 21 4.39 4.23 -11.99
C SER A 21 5.26 4.52 -10.78
N GLY A 22 4.64 4.85 -9.66
CA GLY A 22 5.36 5.07 -8.39
C GLY A 22 6.03 3.81 -7.89
N VAL A 23 5.39 2.65 -8.05
CA VAL A 23 5.99 1.36 -7.68
C VAL A 23 7.27 1.11 -8.49
N ILE A 24 7.24 1.39 -9.79
CA ILE A 24 8.43 1.22 -10.66
C ILE A 24 9.61 2.00 -10.08
N GLU A 25 9.38 3.24 -9.69
CA GLU A 25 10.44 4.09 -9.12
C GLU A 25 10.95 3.54 -7.78
N LEU A 26 10.06 3.10 -6.91
CA LEU A 26 10.46 2.54 -5.62
C LEU A 26 11.27 1.26 -5.78
N VAL A 27 10.84 0.37 -6.68
CA VAL A 27 11.57 -0.88 -6.96
C VAL A 27 12.93 -0.58 -7.58
N LYS A 28 13.00 0.41 -8.46
CA LYS A 28 14.25 0.87 -9.07
C LYS A 28 15.25 1.33 -8.01
N HIS A 29 14.78 1.92 -6.92
CA HIS A 29 15.61 2.34 -5.78
C HIS A 29 15.79 1.23 -4.74
N LYS A 30 15.51 -0.02 -5.11
CA LYS A 30 15.76 -1.24 -4.31
C LYS A 30 14.83 -1.38 -3.11
N HIS A 31 13.66 -0.79 -3.15
CA HIS A 31 12.63 -1.06 -2.16
C HIS A 31 11.78 -2.26 -2.59
N GLU A 32 11.28 -3.01 -1.61
CA GLU A 32 10.29 -4.05 -1.85
C GLU A 32 8.91 -3.44 -1.59
N VAL A 33 8.01 -3.53 -2.57
CA VAL A 33 6.70 -2.90 -2.49
C VAL A 33 5.62 -3.98 -2.46
N TYR A 34 4.77 -3.90 -1.46
CA TYR A 34 3.65 -4.83 -1.23
C TYR A 34 2.36 -4.06 -1.32
N VAL A 35 1.45 -4.50 -2.18
CA VAL A 35 0.16 -3.82 -2.42
C VAL A 35 -0.97 -4.75 -2.02
N LYS A 36 -1.92 -4.24 -1.25
CA LYS A 36 -3.11 -5.00 -0.88
C LYS A 36 -3.91 -5.29 -2.14
N LYS A 37 -4.39 -6.52 -2.27
CA LYS A 37 -5.26 -6.93 -3.37
C LYS A 37 -6.39 -5.91 -3.55
N ASN A 38 -6.61 -5.51 -4.79
CA ASN A 38 -7.64 -4.55 -5.21
C ASN A 38 -7.42 -3.11 -4.73
N ALA A 39 -6.27 -2.78 -4.14
CA ALA A 39 -6.04 -1.44 -3.59
C ALA A 39 -6.15 -0.34 -4.64
N GLY A 40 -5.79 -0.60 -5.89
CA GLY A 40 -5.82 0.39 -6.96
C GLY A 40 -7.08 0.42 -7.81
N LEU A 41 -8.04 -0.47 -7.57
CA LEU A 41 -9.21 -0.60 -8.45
C LEU A 41 -10.04 0.69 -8.54
N GLY A 42 -10.20 1.40 -7.44
CA GLY A 42 -10.95 2.66 -7.43
C GLY A 42 -10.31 3.75 -8.28
N SER A 43 -9.02 3.64 -8.56
CA SER A 43 -8.27 4.56 -9.42
C SER A 43 -8.02 3.98 -10.82
N GLY A 44 -8.60 2.83 -11.13
CA GLY A 44 -8.45 2.19 -12.45
C GLY A 44 -7.21 1.32 -12.60
N PHE A 45 -6.50 1.01 -11.53
CA PHE A 45 -5.31 0.15 -11.58
C PHE A 45 -5.65 -1.25 -11.07
N THR A 46 -5.31 -2.27 -11.88
CA THR A 46 -5.52 -3.67 -11.51
C THR A 46 -4.33 -4.20 -10.71
N ASP A 47 -4.55 -5.35 -10.06
CA ASP A 47 -3.44 -6.04 -9.39
C ASP A 47 -2.33 -6.40 -10.39
N ASP A 48 -2.70 -6.78 -11.63
CA ASP A 48 -1.71 -7.09 -12.67
C ASP A 48 -0.86 -5.88 -13.03
N ASP A 49 -1.44 -4.69 -13.05
CA ASP A 49 -0.69 -3.46 -13.29
C ASP A 49 0.41 -3.29 -12.24
N TYR A 50 0.09 -3.56 -10.99
CA TYR A 50 1.07 -3.49 -9.90
C TYR A 50 2.12 -4.59 -9.99
N LYS A 51 1.72 -5.81 -10.33
CA LYS A 51 2.66 -6.93 -10.50
C LYS A 51 3.66 -6.64 -11.60
N LYS A 52 3.20 -6.10 -12.73
CA LYS A 52 4.07 -5.72 -13.85
C LYS A 52 5.04 -4.61 -13.46
N ALA A 53 4.64 -3.75 -12.53
CA ALA A 53 5.50 -2.69 -12.01
C ALA A 53 6.55 -3.21 -11.02
N GLY A 54 6.42 -4.44 -10.56
CA GLY A 54 7.36 -5.05 -9.62
C GLY A 54 6.85 -5.21 -8.21
N ALA A 55 5.59 -4.92 -7.95
CA ALA A 55 4.99 -5.09 -6.63
C ALA A 55 4.58 -6.53 -6.37
N ILE A 56 4.50 -6.87 -5.10
CA ILE A 56 3.94 -8.14 -4.63
C ILE A 56 2.54 -7.87 -4.10
N ILE A 57 1.55 -8.62 -4.57
CA ILE A 57 0.17 -8.47 -4.12
C ILE A 57 -0.07 -9.37 -2.93
N LEU A 58 -0.61 -8.81 -1.85
CA LEU A 58 -1.01 -9.55 -0.65
C LEU A 58 -2.50 -9.39 -0.40
N ASP A 59 -3.16 -10.46 -0.02
CA ASP A 59 -4.60 -10.44 0.22
C ASP A 59 -4.96 -10.07 1.68
N ASN A 60 -4.11 -10.38 2.62
CA ASN A 60 -4.36 -10.13 4.04
C ASN A 60 -3.90 -8.71 4.43
N PRO A 61 -4.82 -7.82 4.85
CA PRO A 61 -4.41 -6.47 5.25
C PRO A 61 -3.41 -6.47 6.42
N ALA A 62 -3.48 -7.42 7.32
CA ALA A 62 -2.53 -7.50 8.43
C ALA A 62 -1.09 -7.70 7.93
N GLU A 63 -0.89 -8.44 6.84
CA GLU A 63 0.43 -8.63 6.26
C GLU A 63 0.98 -7.34 5.65
N ILE A 64 0.12 -6.54 5.01
CA ILE A 64 0.52 -5.23 4.48
C ILE A 64 1.05 -4.35 5.62
N TRP A 65 0.35 -4.33 6.75
CA TRP A 65 0.69 -3.49 7.89
C TRP A 65 1.93 -3.96 8.67
N THR A 66 2.51 -5.12 8.33
CA THR A 66 3.78 -5.55 8.92
C THR A 66 4.99 -4.84 8.32
N LYS A 67 4.82 -4.10 7.23
CA LYS A 67 5.94 -3.50 6.50
C LYS A 67 6.48 -2.28 7.25
N GLU A 68 7.73 -1.90 6.94
CA GLU A 68 8.43 -0.83 7.64
C GLU A 68 7.81 0.53 7.43
N MET A 69 7.32 0.78 6.21
CA MET A 69 6.66 2.04 5.86
C MET A 69 5.30 1.72 5.25
N ILE A 70 4.30 2.45 5.68
CA ILE A 70 2.94 2.39 5.09
C ILE A 70 2.70 3.70 4.36
N ILE A 71 2.27 3.63 3.11
CA ILE A 71 1.91 4.80 2.31
C ILE A 71 0.42 4.74 2.01
N LYS A 72 -0.31 5.74 2.47
CA LYS A 72 -1.77 5.86 2.31
C LYS A 72 -2.14 7.27 1.86
N VAL A 73 -3.33 7.40 1.30
CA VAL A 73 -3.90 8.71 0.94
C VAL A 73 -4.47 9.40 2.18
N LYS A 74 -5.33 8.69 2.91
CA LYS A 74 -6.01 9.25 4.09
C LYS A 74 -5.34 8.78 5.38
N GLU A 75 -5.57 9.52 6.44
CA GLU A 75 -5.09 9.14 7.78
C GLU A 75 -5.64 7.76 8.16
N PRO A 76 -4.87 6.98 8.94
CA PRO A 76 -5.36 5.69 9.41
C PRO A 76 -6.64 5.85 10.22
N LEU A 77 -7.58 4.91 10.05
CA LEU A 77 -8.80 4.87 10.84
C LEU A 77 -8.57 4.05 12.11
N GLU A 78 -9.44 4.25 13.08
CA GLU A 78 -9.34 3.56 14.37
C GLU A 78 -9.23 2.03 14.19
N SER A 79 -9.95 1.46 13.23
CA SER A 79 -9.87 0.03 12.92
C SER A 79 -8.50 -0.43 12.45
N GLU A 80 -7.65 0.50 12.03
CA GLU A 80 -6.29 0.19 11.56
C GLU A 80 -5.24 0.36 12.66
N TYR A 81 -5.57 1.01 13.78
CA TYR A 81 -4.61 1.31 14.85
C TYR A 81 -4.00 0.04 15.46
N LYS A 82 -4.75 -1.05 15.48
CA LYS A 82 -4.26 -2.34 16.00
C LYS A 82 -3.07 -2.90 15.22
N PHE A 83 -2.83 -2.41 14.01
CA PHE A 83 -1.71 -2.87 13.17
C PHE A 83 -0.41 -2.10 13.44
N PHE A 84 -0.48 -0.99 14.16
CA PHE A 84 0.70 -0.16 14.39
C PHE A 84 1.71 -0.88 15.28
N TYR A 85 3.00 -0.65 15.00
CA TYR A 85 4.07 -1.13 15.87
C TYR A 85 5.14 -0.06 16.01
N GLU A 86 5.94 -0.15 17.08
CA GLU A 86 6.98 0.83 17.38
C GLU A 86 8.02 0.86 16.25
N GLY A 87 8.37 2.06 15.81
CA GLY A 87 9.34 2.25 14.74
C GLY A 87 8.76 2.24 13.34
N GLN A 88 7.48 1.89 13.19
CA GLN A 88 6.82 1.91 11.89
C GLN A 88 6.65 3.35 11.39
N ILE A 89 6.89 3.57 10.09
CA ILE A 89 6.73 4.85 9.43
C ILE A 89 5.38 4.85 8.69
N ILE A 90 4.56 5.85 8.95
CA ILE A 90 3.28 6.00 8.25
C ILE A 90 3.30 7.32 7.51
N PHE A 91 3.22 7.24 6.19
CA PHE A 91 3.21 8.40 5.30
C PHE A 91 1.81 8.56 4.72
N THR A 92 1.18 9.69 4.97
CA THR A 92 -0.16 10.02 4.47
C THR A 92 -0.18 11.36 3.75
#